data_22428b0d5ca1d3c98a62e76e8df1bd44
#
_entry.id   22428b0d5ca1d3c98a62e76e8df1bd44
#
_cell.length_a   1.000
_cell.length_b   1.000
_cell.length_c   1.000
_cell.angle_alpha   90.00
_cell.angle_beta   90.00
_cell.angle_gamma   90.00
#
_symmetry.space_group_name_H-M   'P 1'
#
loop_
_entity.id
_entity.type
_entity.pdbx_description
1 polymer ?
#
loop_
_entity_poly.entity_id
_entity_poly.type
_entity_poly.pdbx_seq_one_letter_code
_entity_poly.pdbx_strand_id
1 'polypeptide(L)'
;MANTTFSGPVRSEDGFDVVSKNSTTGAITTEFSLDGSGLQVTPITFGDEDTTLTATANAGRVNVVPAITGNRTITLPSPTAGVWFKFVYGGAAEEAENVIFDTGSDTN
;
A
#
# COMPACT_ATOMS: atom_id res chain seq x y z
N MET A 1 24.74 -3.63 -11.38
CA MET A 1 24.55 -5.09 -11.26
C MET A 1 23.85 -5.60 -12.50
N ALA A 2 24.30 -6.71 -13.05
CA ALA A 2 23.65 -7.30 -14.23
C ALA A 2 22.29 -7.92 -13.89
N ASN A 3 21.35 -7.81 -14.80
CA ASN A 3 20.08 -8.51 -14.71
C ASN A 3 20.23 -9.98 -15.10
N THR A 4 19.50 -10.86 -14.44
CA THR A 4 19.42 -12.26 -14.83
C THR A 4 18.18 -12.48 -15.70
N THR A 5 18.37 -13.11 -16.87
CA THR A 5 17.28 -13.41 -17.80
C THR A 5 17.12 -14.92 -17.91
N PHE A 6 15.88 -15.39 -17.83
CA PHE A 6 15.51 -16.80 -18.00
C PHE A 6 14.82 -16.97 -19.37
N SER A 7 15.24 -17.97 -20.14
CA SER A 7 14.63 -18.26 -21.46
C SER A 7 13.52 -19.31 -21.40
N GLY A 8 13.19 -19.81 -20.22
CA GLY A 8 12.16 -20.81 -20.00
C GLY A 8 11.36 -20.53 -18.71
N PRO A 9 10.39 -21.40 -18.40
CA PRO A 9 9.60 -21.26 -17.18
C PRO A 9 10.49 -21.34 -15.93
N VAL A 10 10.22 -20.45 -14.97
CA VAL A 10 10.79 -20.52 -13.62
C VAL A 10 9.74 -21.12 -12.69
N ARG A 11 10.11 -22.17 -11.96
CA ARG A 11 9.23 -22.83 -10.99
C ARG A 11 9.72 -22.52 -9.58
N SER A 12 8.78 -22.21 -8.71
CA SER A 12 9.01 -22.14 -7.27
C SER A 12 7.95 -22.97 -6.57
N GLU A 13 8.36 -23.80 -5.61
CA GLU A 13 7.42 -24.62 -4.82
C GLU A 13 6.77 -23.81 -3.70
N ASP A 14 7.50 -22.85 -3.14
CA ASP A 14 7.06 -22.05 -1.99
C ASP A 14 6.71 -20.59 -2.34
N GLY A 15 6.78 -20.21 -3.63
CA GLY A 15 6.46 -18.87 -4.09
C GLY A 15 7.68 -17.97 -4.30
N PHE A 16 7.41 -16.68 -4.42
CA PHE A 16 8.41 -15.62 -4.64
C PHE A 16 8.14 -14.46 -3.70
N ASP A 17 9.19 -13.97 -3.06
CA ASP A 17 9.15 -12.75 -2.27
C ASP A 17 9.90 -11.62 -2.96
N VAL A 18 9.32 -10.44 -2.98
CA VAL A 18 10.05 -9.21 -3.26
C VAL A 18 10.41 -8.55 -1.93
N VAL A 19 11.68 -8.35 -1.73
CA VAL A 19 12.21 -7.85 -0.46
C VAL A 19 13.01 -6.58 -0.65
N SER A 20 12.98 -5.70 0.34
CA SER A 20 13.93 -4.61 0.50
C SER A 20 14.92 -4.95 1.61
N LYS A 21 16.14 -4.43 1.48
CA LYS A 21 17.19 -4.62 2.47
C LYS A 21 17.68 -3.26 2.95
N ASN A 22 17.66 -3.07 4.26
CA ASN A 22 18.28 -1.90 4.88
C ASN A 22 19.80 -2.00 4.72
N SER A 23 20.40 -1.05 4.01
CA SER A 23 21.82 -1.05 3.71
C SER A 23 22.71 -0.83 4.94
N THR A 24 22.18 -0.26 6.01
CA THR A 24 22.90 0.03 7.25
C THR A 24 22.84 -1.14 8.22
N THR A 25 21.65 -1.71 8.45
CA THR A 25 21.43 -2.77 9.44
C THR A 25 21.44 -4.17 8.84
N GLY A 26 21.25 -4.29 7.52
CA GLY A 26 21.06 -5.57 6.85
C GLY A 26 19.69 -6.21 7.05
N ALA A 27 18.79 -5.55 7.76
CA ALA A 27 17.42 -6.05 7.96
C ALA A 27 16.67 -6.17 6.63
N ILE A 28 15.93 -7.27 6.47
CA ILE A 28 15.14 -7.57 5.27
C ILE A 28 13.68 -7.40 5.61
N THR A 29 12.96 -6.70 4.73
CA THR A 29 11.51 -6.51 4.80
C THR A 29 10.88 -7.08 3.53
N THR A 30 9.89 -7.95 3.68
CA THR A 30 9.11 -8.45 2.54
C THR A 30 8.11 -7.38 2.11
N GLU A 31 8.22 -6.92 0.88
CA GLU A 31 7.31 -5.92 0.31
C GLU A 31 6.02 -6.57 -0.21
N PHE A 32 6.14 -7.69 -0.88
CA PHE A 32 5.02 -8.54 -1.25
C PHE A 32 5.47 -9.96 -1.56
N SER A 33 4.53 -10.89 -1.45
CA SER A 33 4.72 -12.31 -1.73
C SER A 33 3.73 -12.80 -2.78
N LEU A 34 4.15 -13.76 -3.57
CA LEU A 34 3.29 -14.55 -4.45
C LEU A 34 3.48 -16.02 -4.10
N ASP A 35 2.45 -16.63 -3.53
CA ASP A 35 2.45 -18.02 -3.11
C ASP A 35 1.18 -18.75 -3.54
N GLY A 36 0.90 -19.93 -2.98
CA GLY A 36 -0.31 -20.70 -3.26
C GLY A 36 -1.62 -20.01 -2.87
N SER A 37 -1.58 -18.96 -2.05
CA SER A 37 -2.74 -18.14 -1.67
C SER A 37 -2.93 -16.92 -2.60
N GLY A 38 -2.00 -16.69 -3.53
CA GLY A 38 -2.02 -15.59 -4.49
C GLY A 38 -1.05 -14.47 -4.15
N LEU A 39 -1.24 -13.31 -4.78
CA LEU A 39 -0.42 -12.13 -4.52
C LEU A 39 -0.83 -11.48 -3.19
N GLN A 40 0.08 -11.48 -2.24
CA GLN A 40 -0.10 -10.85 -0.93
C GLN A 40 0.74 -9.58 -0.85
N VAL A 41 0.10 -8.49 -0.45
CA VAL A 41 0.73 -7.18 -0.23
C VAL A 41 0.48 -6.78 1.20
N THR A 42 1.53 -6.40 1.92
CA THR A 42 1.41 -5.92 3.31
C THR A 42 0.51 -4.68 3.35
N PRO A 43 -0.62 -4.72 4.08
CA PRO A 43 -1.48 -3.55 4.22
C PRO A 43 -0.77 -2.44 4.98
N ILE A 44 -1.18 -1.20 4.73
CA ILE A 44 -0.75 -0.03 5.50
C ILE A 44 -1.93 0.44 6.33
N THR A 45 -1.77 0.47 7.64
CA THR A 45 -2.80 1.00 8.54
C THR A 45 -2.46 2.44 8.91
N PHE A 46 -3.41 3.35 8.72
CA PHE A 46 -3.26 4.76 9.11
C PHE A 46 -3.46 4.93 10.62
N GLY A 47 -3.04 6.09 11.14
CA GLY A 47 -3.49 6.57 12.43
C GLY A 47 -4.88 7.23 12.35
N ASP A 48 -5.47 7.54 13.52
CA ASP A 48 -6.70 8.35 13.60
C ASP A 48 -6.35 9.84 13.44
N GLU A 49 -5.89 10.21 12.23
CA GLU A 49 -5.42 11.56 11.89
C GLU A 49 -5.59 11.85 10.40
N ASP A 50 -5.50 13.11 10.01
CA ASP A 50 -5.43 13.48 8.60
C ASP A 50 -4.14 12.94 7.99
N THR A 51 -4.26 12.33 6.82
CA THR A 51 -3.16 11.58 6.20
C THR A 51 -2.93 12.04 4.77
N THR A 52 -1.68 12.36 4.43
CA THR A 52 -1.28 12.63 3.05
C THR A 52 -0.59 11.41 2.46
N LEU A 53 -1.11 10.90 1.36
CA LEU A 53 -0.57 9.72 0.69
C LEU A 53 0.58 10.06 -0.25
N THR A 54 1.44 9.09 -0.46
CA THR A 54 2.43 9.11 -1.53
C THR A 54 2.26 7.89 -2.42
N ALA A 55 2.57 8.02 -3.70
CA ALA A 55 2.54 6.87 -4.60
C ALA A 55 3.51 5.78 -4.15
N THR A 56 4.70 6.16 -3.70
CA THR A 56 5.74 5.21 -3.26
C THR A 56 5.32 4.36 -2.06
N ALA A 57 4.67 4.97 -1.06
CA ALA A 57 4.30 4.26 0.16
C ALA A 57 2.95 3.54 0.04
N ASN A 58 1.98 4.12 -0.66
CA ASN A 58 0.58 3.75 -0.53
C ASN A 58 -0.03 3.12 -1.79
N ALA A 59 0.54 3.39 -2.99
CA ALA A 59 0.02 2.84 -4.23
C ALA A 59 0.22 1.32 -4.33
N GLY A 60 -0.73 0.65 -5.01
CA GLY A 60 -0.66 -0.79 -5.18
C GLY A 60 -0.89 -1.61 -3.91
N ARG A 61 -1.27 -0.97 -2.82
CA ARG A 61 -1.46 -1.59 -1.50
C ARG A 61 -2.87 -1.38 -0.98
N VAL A 62 -3.23 -2.20 0.00
CA VAL A 62 -4.44 -1.98 0.80
C VAL A 62 -4.11 -0.98 1.90
N ASN A 63 -4.78 0.16 1.87
CA ASN A 63 -4.67 1.21 2.86
C ASN A 63 -5.85 1.08 3.83
N VAL A 64 -5.58 0.77 5.08
CA VAL A 64 -6.60 0.53 6.10
C VAL A 64 -6.81 1.79 6.90
N VAL A 65 -8.04 2.31 6.84
CA VAL A 65 -8.48 3.42 7.69
C VAL A 65 -8.97 2.81 9.00
N PRO A 66 -8.39 3.16 10.16
CA PRO A 66 -8.83 2.62 11.45
C PRO A 66 -10.18 3.21 11.88
N ALA A 67 -10.67 2.79 13.02
CA ALA A 67 -11.73 3.53 13.72
C ALA A 67 -11.27 4.97 13.97
N ILE A 68 -12.11 5.93 13.61
CA ILE A 68 -11.80 7.36 13.71
C ILE A 68 -12.70 8.04 14.76
N THR A 69 -12.17 9.02 15.47
CA THR A 69 -12.87 9.76 16.52
C THR A 69 -13.35 11.14 16.06
N GLY A 70 -13.11 11.49 14.81
CA GLY A 70 -13.53 12.72 14.15
C GLY A 70 -13.40 12.59 12.65
N ASN A 71 -13.96 13.55 11.90
CA ASN A 71 -13.77 13.55 10.44
C ASN A 71 -12.30 13.60 10.07
N ARG A 72 -11.88 12.76 9.15
CA ARG A 72 -10.48 12.69 8.68
C ARG A 72 -10.40 12.90 7.19
N THR A 73 -9.36 13.61 6.79
CA THR A 73 -9.05 13.88 5.38
C THR A 73 -7.88 13.02 4.92
N ILE A 74 -8.08 12.29 3.83
CA ILE A 74 -7.02 11.56 3.13
C ILE A 74 -6.71 12.32 1.86
N THR A 75 -5.55 12.97 1.84
CA THR A 75 -5.09 13.72 0.67
C THR A 75 -4.35 12.79 -0.29
N LEU A 76 -4.86 12.69 -1.51
CA LEU A 76 -4.26 11.87 -2.57
C LEU A 76 -3.07 12.61 -3.21
N PRO A 77 -2.04 11.89 -3.67
CA PRO A 77 -0.96 12.50 -4.43
C PRO A 77 -1.42 12.92 -5.82
N SER A 78 -0.61 13.71 -6.50
CA SER A 78 -0.86 14.08 -7.89
C SER A 78 -1.11 12.84 -8.76
N PRO A 79 -2.09 12.89 -9.69
CA PRO A 79 -2.42 11.75 -10.53
C PRO A 79 -1.23 11.29 -11.39
N THR A 80 -0.99 9.99 -11.40
CA THR A 80 0.03 9.35 -12.24
C THR A 80 -0.60 8.15 -12.93
N ALA A 81 -0.43 8.04 -14.24
CA ALA A 81 -1.00 6.95 -15.01
C ALA A 81 -0.56 5.57 -14.49
N GLY A 82 -1.50 4.65 -14.33
CA GLY A 82 -1.25 3.29 -13.83
C GLY A 82 -1.13 3.17 -12.31
N VAL A 83 -1.19 4.27 -11.57
CA VAL A 83 -1.20 4.27 -10.11
C VAL A 83 -2.63 4.13 -9.59
N TRP A 84 -2.81 3.24 -8.64
CA TRP A 84 -4.11 2.99 -8.00
C TRP A 84 -3.95 2.83 -6.49
N PHE A 85 -5.02 3.11 -5.77
CA PHE A 85 -5.12 2.96 -4.33
C PHE A 85 -6.35 2.16 -3.97
N LYS A 86 -6.22 1.26 -2.99
CA LYS A 86 -7.35 0.55 -2.40
C LYS A 86 -7.47 0.94 -0.94
N PHE A 87 -8.69 1.27 -0.53
CA PHE A 87 -9.00 1.61 0.85
C PHE A 87 -9.94 0.57 1.46
N VAL A 88 -9.70 0.26 2.72
CA VAL A 88 -10.56 -0.57 3.54
C VAL A 88 -10.79 0.15 4.85
N TYR A 89 -12.04 0.26 5.26
CA TYR A 89 -12.37 0.80 6.57
C TYR A 89 -12.35 -0.33 7.61
N GLY A 90 -11.56 -0.17 8.65
CA GLY A 90 -11.37 -1.14 9.73
C GLY A 90 -12.10 -0.79 11.02
N GLY A 91 -12.89 0.30 11.03
CA GLY A 91 -13.68 0.73 12.18
C GLY A 91 -15.03 -0.01 12.31
N ALA A 92 -15.80 0.34 13.34
CA ALA A 92 -17.15 -0.15 13.51
C ALA A 92 -18.12 0.47 12.50
N ALA A 93 -19.17 -0.26 12.12
CA ALA A 93 -20.11 0.16 11.08
C ALA A 93 -21.06 1.30 11.51
N GLU A 94 -21.04 1.73 12.76
CA GLU A 94 -21.97 2.70 13.34
C GLU A 94 -21.31 4.04 13.70
N GLU A 95 -20.16 4.36 13.09
CA GLU A 95 -19.48 5.63 13.35
C GLU A 95 -20.16 6.77 12.59
N ALA A 96 -20.29 7.91 13.27
CA ALA A 96 -20.89 9.13 12.71
C ALA A 96 -19.89 10.01 11.93
N GLU A 97 -18.62 9.67 11.99
CA GLU A 97 -17.51 10.41 11.40
C GLU A 97 -17.36 10.09 9.91
N ASN A 98 -16.79 11.02 9.17
CA ASN A 98 -16.57 10.88 7.74
C ASN A 98 -15.10 10.76 7.40
N VAL A 99 -14.80 9.89 6.45
CA VAL A 99 -13.53 9.87 5.73
C VAL A 99 -13.70 10.68 4.45
N ILE A 100 -12.93 11.74 4.31
CA ILE A 100 -12.98 12.67 3.19
C ILE A 100 -11.75 12.39 2.31
N PHE A 101 -11.95 12.15 1.03
CA PHE A 101 -10.86 12.04 0.06
C PHE A 101 -10.68 13.38 -0.64
N ASP A 102 -9.47 13.93 -0.53
CA ASP A 102 -9.09 15.19 -1.15
C ASP A 102 -8.03 14.94 -2.22
N THR A 103 -8.19 15.52 -3.38
CA THR A 103 -7.23 15.39 -4.48
C THR A 103 -5.99 16.26 -4.30
N GLY A 104 -5.94 17.06 -3.26
CA GLY A 104 -4.78 17.89 -2.89
C GLY A 104 -4.49 19.07 -3.80
N SER A 105 -5.31 19.30 -4.83
CA SER A 105 -5.13 20.41 -5.77
C SER A 105 -6.49 20.84 -6.32
N ASP A 106 -6.77 22.12 -6.20
CA ASP A 106 -7.99 22.77 -6.71
C ASP A 106 -8.01 22.92 -8.24
N THR A 107 -7.10 22.29 -8.95
CA THR A 107 -6.93 22.44 -10.41
C THR A 107 -7.36 21.22 -11.22
N ASN A 108 -8.29 20.45 -10.72
CA ASN A 108 -8.87 19.32 -11.44
C ASN A 108 -10.25 19.68 -12.04
#